data_e441f323818c35f44bead41a8a3aaba4
#
_entry.id   e441f323818c35f44bead41a8a3aaba4
#
_cell.length_a   1.000
_cell.length_b   1.000
_cell.length_c   1.000
_cell.angle_alpha   90.00
_cell.angle_beta   90.00
_cell.angle_gamma   90.00
#
_symmetry.space_group_name_H-M   'P 1'
#
loop_
_entity.id
_entity.type
_entity.pdbx_description
1 polymer ?
#
loop_
_entity_poly.entity_id
_entity_poly.type
_entity_poly.pdbx_seq_one_letter_code
_entity_poly.pdbx_strand_id
1 'polypeptide(L)'
;ASFVPADRQMSDIVGLGLRRLARQNPEQAIDLLEIYGQRLPFSSEEKVAIARAIGLSMAKRFDPRALQVMAQYDPELRDNTVSEWRTRLLLRLGHWNEANALTKRLPEDLAKTPRWRYWQARSLQLSQPQNPKLPSLYQPLASERDFYGFMAADQVQLPYQLNNQP
;
A
#
# COMPACT_ATOMS: atom_id res chain seq x y z
N ALA A 1 -27.33 18.76 22.64
CA ALA A 1 -25.95 18.88 22.17
C ALA A 1 -25.12 17.88 22.98
N SER A 2 -24.56 16.83 22.33
CA SER A 2 -23.70 15.87 22.99
C SER A 2 -22.38 16.56 23.31
N PHE A 3 -21.98 16.51 24.57
CA PHE A 3 -20.70 17.05 25.03
C PHE A 3 -19.56 16.21 24.44
N VAL A 4 -18.74 16.82 23.60
CA VAL A 4 -17.53 16.17 23.05
C VAL A 4 -16.41 16.44 24.05
N PRO A 5 -15.71 15.41 24.57
CA PRO A 5 -14.57 15.61 25.46
C PRO A 5 -13.50 16.51 24.84
N ALA A 6 -12.88 17.37 25.64
CA ALA A 6 -11.87 18.33 25.17
C ALA A 6 -10.72 17.65 24.40
N ASP A 7 -10.31 16.44 24.80
CA ASP A 7 -9.27 15.64 24.13
C ASP A 7 -9.67 15.23 22.70
N ARG A 8 -10.95 14.97 22.47
CA ARG A 8 -11.46 14.61 21.16
C ARG A 8 -11.52 15.81 20.22
N GLN A 9 -11.95 16.98 20.73
CA GLN A 9 -11.90 18.21 19.95
C GLN A 9 -10.47 18.59 19.59
N MET A 10 -9.53 18.40 20.52
CA MET A 10 -8.10 18.64 20.27
C MET A 10 -7.55 17.70 19.20
N SER A 11 -7.89 16.41 19.24
CA SER A 11 -7.45 15.45 18.21
C SER A 11 -7.98 15.83 16.82
N ASP A 12 -9.24 16.23 16.70
CA ASP A 12 -9.84 16.62 15.43
C ASP A 12 -9.13 17.87 14.85
N ILE A 13 -8.84 18.87 15.69
CA ILE A 13 -8.14 20.11 15.30
C ILE A 13 -6.69 19.77 14.86
N VAL A 14 -5.97 18.98 15.64
CA VAL A 14 -4.59 18.61 15.33
C VAL A 14 -4.54 17.74 14.07
N GLY A 15 -5.45 16.77 13.93
CA GLY A 15 -5.54 15.94 12.74
C GLY A 15 -5.80 16.76 11.47
N LEU A 16 -6.71 17.73 11.54
CA LEU A 16 -6.95 18.65 10.42
C LEU A 16 -5.71 19.50 10.09
N GLY A 17 -5.04 20.02 11.13
CA GLY A 17 -3.79 20.80 10.99
C GLY A 17 -2.68 19.99 10.33
N LEU A 18 -2.44 18.76 10.78
CA LEU A 18 -1.47 17.83 10.21
C LEU A 18 -1.74 17.52 8.74
N ARG A 19 -3.00 17.23 8.38
CA ARG A 19 -3.39 16.96 6.99
C ARG A 19 -3.22 18.18 6.08
N ARG A 20 -3.47 19.38 6.60
CA ARG A 20 -3.26 20.62 5.87
C ARG A 20 -1.76 20.89 5.66
N LEU A 21 -0.97 20.70 6.72
CA LEU A 21 0.49 20.87 6.67
C LEU A 21 1.14 19.87 5.71
N ALA A 22 0.67 18.63 5.65
CA ALA A 22 1.20 17.58 4.76
C ALA A 22 1.16 17.96 3.27
N ARG A 23 0.27 18.86 2.87
CA ARG A 23 0.20 19.35 1.49
C ARG A 23 1.32 20.33 1.14
N GLN A 24 1.81 21.08 2.12
CA GLN A 24 2.81 22.13 1.95
C GLN A 24 4.20 21.63 2.38
N ASN A 25 4.28 21.02 3.55
CA ASN A 25 5.51 20.51 4.14
C ASN A 25 5.27 19.15 4.81
N PRO A 26 5.30 18.04 4.04
CA PRO A 26 5.06 16.71 4.58
C PRO A 26 6.12 16.24 5.57
N GLU A 27 7.36 16.73 5.49
CA GLU A 27 8.41 16.40 6.45
C GLU A 27 8.09 16.97 7.82
N GLN A 28 7.71 18.24 7.89
CA GLN A 28 7.28 18.85 9.15
C GLN A 28 6.00 18.19 9.68
N ALA A 29 5.09 17.77 8.79
CA ALA A 29 3.86 17.09 9.21
C ALA A 29 4.16 15.74 9.87
N ILE A 30 5.13 14.97 9.36
CA ILE A 30 5.52 13.68 9.95
C ILE A 30 6.23 13.89 11.28
N ASP A 31 7.11 14.89 11.40
CA ASP A 31 7.79 15.19 12.65
C ASP A 31 6.79 15.56 13.76
N LEU A 32 5.80 16.39 13.44
CA LEU A 32 4.72 16.71 14.38
C LEU A 32 3.82 15.51 14.69
N LEU A 33 3.58 14.64 13.73
CA LEU A 33 2.82 13.41 13.94
C LEU A 33 3.55 12.45 14.91
N GLU A 34 4.86 12.35 14.84
CA GLU A 34 5.67 11.57 15.78
C GLU A 34 5.56 12.09 17.21
N ILE A 35 5.51 13.41 17.37
CA ILE A 35 5.38 14.07 18.69
C ILE A 35 3.99 13.90 19.29
N TYR A 36 2.94 14.12 18.49
CA TYR A 36 1.56 14.21 18.99
C TYR A 36 0.72 12.96 18.74
N GLY A 37 1.07 12.15 17.73
CA GLY A 37 0.26 11.05 17.24
C GLY A 37 -0.03 9.95 18.27
N GLN A 38 0.87 9.74 19.23
CA GLN A 38 0.68 8.76 20.30
C GLN A 38 -0.09 9.34 21.51
N ARG A 39 -0.18 10.66 21.61
CA ARG A 39 -0.76 11.35 22.76
C ARG A 39 -2.24 11.69 22.55
N LEU A 40 -2.70 11.67 21.31
CA LEU A 40 -4.04 12.09 20.94
C LEU A 40 -4.91 10.89 20.54
N PRO A 41 -6.16 10.83 21.03
CA PRO A 41 -7.09 9.75 20.74
C PRO A 41 -7.75 9.94 19.37
N PHE A 42 -6.99 9.86 18.29
CA PHE A 42 -7.53 9.91 16.93
C PHE A 42 -8.56 8.80 16.69
N SER A 43 -9.69 9.14 16.07
CA SER A 43 -10.66 8.15 15.59
C SER A 43 -10.07 7.27 14.48
N SER A 44 -10.70 6.13 14.20
CA SER A 44 -10.28 5.26 13.10
C SER A 44 -10.30 5.98 11.75
N GLU A 45 -11.31 6.82 11.53
CA GLU A 45 -11.46 7.62 10.32
C GLU A 45 -10.36 8.67 10.20
N GLU A 46 -10.03 9.34 11.31
CA GLU A 46 -8.97 10.33 11.35
C GLU A 46 -7.59 9.68 11.10
N LYS A 47 -7.34 8.51 11.67
CA LYS A 47 -6.11 7.73 11.41
C LYS A 47 -5.96 7.42 9.92
N VAL A 48 -7.00 6.92 9.26
CA VAL A 48 -6.95 6.66 7.81
C VAL A 48 -6.73 7.96 7.03
N ALA A 49 -7.37 9.06 7.42
CA ALA A 49 -7.18 10.35 6.78
C ALA A 49 -5.74 10.89 6.95
N ILE A 50 -5.10 10.66 8.10
CA ILE A 50 -3.69 10.98 8.36
C ILE A 50 -2.77 10.11 7.49
N ALA A 51 -3.00 8.78 7.45
CA ALA A 51 -2.25 7.87 6.58
C ALA A 51 -2.32 8.30 5.12
N ARG A 52 -3.51 8.71 4.66
CA ARG A 52 -3.72 9.20 3.31
C ARG A 52 -2.98 10.53 3.06
N ALA A 53 -3.11 11.51 3.93
CA ALA A 53 -2.53 12.83 3.69
C ALA A 53 -1.00 12.83 3.82
N ILE A 54 -0.46 12.34 4.94
CA ILE A 54 0.97 12.35 5.23
C ILE A 54 1.66 11.20 4.50
N GLY A 55 1.15 9.98 4.67
CA GLY A 55 1.74 8.79 4.07
C GLY A 55 1.86 8.88 2.55
N LEU A 56 0.80 9.31 1.83
CA LEU A 56 0.87 9.47 0.38
C LEU A 56 1.81 10.60 -0.05
N SER A 57 1.83 11.72 0.69
CA SER A 57 2.74 12.83 0.35
C SER A 57 4.21 12.41 0.45
N MET A 58 4.56 11.63 1.46
CA MET A 58 5.89 11.08 1.65
C MET A 58 6.20 9.94 0.66
N ALA A 59 5.26 9.01 0.44
CA ALA A 59 5.44 7.89 -0.48
C ALA A 59 5.68 8.34 -1.93
N LYS A 60 5.02 9.39 -2.38
CA LYS A 60 5.25 9.99 -3.71
C LYS A 60 6.66 10.58 -3.87
N ARG A 61 7.32 10.91 -2.78
CA ARG A 61 8.72 11.35 -2.73
C ARG A 61 9.69 10.18 -2.50
N PHE A 62 9.16 8.96 -2.40
CA PHE A 62 9.90 7.74 -2.07
C PHE A 62 10.57 7.76 -0.70
N ASP A 63 10.05 8.55 0.23
CA ASP A 63 10.55 8.61 1.59
C ASP A 63 10.10 7.34 2.36
N PRO A 64 11.06 6.55 2.89
CA PRO A 64 10.73 5.28 3.58
C PRO A 64 9.92 5.47 4.86
N ARG A 65 9.96 6.66 5.49
CA ARG A 65 9.14 6.96 6.68
C ARG A 65 7.64 6.83 6.40
N ALA A 66 7.23 6.99 5.14
CA ALA A 66 5.85 6.75 4.71
C ALA A 66 5.35 5.34 5.07
N LEU A 67 6.22 4.32 5.02
CA LEU A 67 5.84 2.94 5.34
C LEU A 67 5.36 2.81 6.78
N GLN A 68 6.06 3.45 7.72
CA GLN A 68 5.69 3.43 9.13
C GLN A 68 4.36 4.16 9.35
N VAL A 69 4.18 5.36 8.78
CA VAL A 69 2.94 6.12 8.89
C VAL A 69 1.75 5.33 8.34
N MET A 70 1.87 4.78 7.12
CA MET A 70 0.81 4.00 6.50
C MET A 70 0.49 2.72 7.29
N ALA A 71 1.51 2.05 7.86
CA ALA A 71 1.32 0.85 8.66
C ALA A 71 0.62 1.11 9.99
N GLN A 72 0.99 2.21 10.66
CA GLN A 72 0.47 2.57 11.97
C GLN A 72 -0.95 3.13 11.90
N TYR A 73 -1.24 3.95 10.89
CA TYR A 73 -2.49 4.72 10.80
C TYR A 73 -3.53 4.08 9.89
N ASP A 74 -3.15 3.14 9.01
CA ASP A 74 -4.08 2.28 8.25
C ASP A 74 -3.61 0.81 8.27
N PRO A 75 -3.57 0.16 9.45
CA PRO A 75 -3.10 -1.22 9.57
C PRO A 75 -4.05 -2.24 8.92
N GLU A 76 -5.32 -1.90 8.78
CA GLU A 76 -6.38 -2.75 8.22
C GLU A 76 -6.57 -2.57 6.71
N LEU A 77 -5.76 -1.70 6.07
CA LEU A 77 -5.81 -1.44 4.64
C LEU A 77 -7.18 -0.93 4.15
N ARG A 78 -7.79 -0.03 4.92
CA ARG A 78 -9.12 0.53 4.65
C ARG A 78 -9.14 1.50 3.48
N ASP A 79 -8.01 2.12 3.15
CA ASP A 79 -7.85 3.00 1.99
C ASP A 79 -7.04 2.32 0.88
N ASN A 80 -7.71 2.00 -0.23
CA ASN A 80 -7.09 1.34 -1.38
C ASN A 80 -5.88 2.10 -1.93
N THR A 81 -5.95 3.43 -1.97
CA THR A 81 -4.85 4.26 -2.47
C THR A 81 -3.62 4.17 -1.55
N VAL A 82 -3.84 4.21 -0.23
CA VAL A 82 -2.77 4.03 0.77
C VAL A 82 -2.15 2.64 0.64
N SER A 83 -2.98 1.60 0.52
CA SER A 83 -2.56 0.20 0.37
C SER A 83 -1.69 0.01 -0.88
N GLU A 84 -2.13 0.56 -2.02
CA GLU A 84 -1.35 0.52 -3.26
C GLU A 84 0.00 1.23 -3.14
N TRP A 85 0.03 2.45 -2.60
CA TRP A 85 1.27 3.21 -2.47
C TRP A 85 2.24 2.59 -1.47
N ARG A 86 1.72 2.04 -0.36
CA ARG A 86 2.52 1.28 0.59
C ARG A 86 3.19 0.08 -0.08
N THR A 87 2.42 -0.68 -0.87
CA THR A 87 2.96 -1.84 -1.61
C THR A 87 4.00 -1.39 -2.64
N ARG A 88 3.72 -0.36 -3.43
CA ARG A 88 4.67 0.19 -4.42
C ARG A 88 5.98 0.63 -3.77
N LEU A 89 5.91 1.28 -2.61
CA LEU A 89 7.09 1.74 -1.90
C LEU A 89 7.94 0.57 -1.39
N LEU A 90 7.30 -0.47 -0.82
CA LEU A 90 7.99 -1.70 -0.42
C LEU A 90 8.71 -2.37 -1.60
N LEU A 91 8.03 -2.48 -2.76
CA LEU A 91 8.62 -3.03 -3.98
C LEU A 91 9.81 -2.20 -4.47
N ARG A 92 9.69 -0.87 -4.46
CA ARG A 92 10.77 0.02 -4.88
C ARG A 92 12.00 -0.06 -3.98
N LEU A 93 11.80 -0.24 -2.68
CA LEU A 93 12.88 -0.36 -1.69
C LEU A 93 13.48 -1.78 -1.62
N GLY A 94 12.94 -2.73 -2.37
CA GLY A 94 13.42 -4.11 -2.35
C GLY A 94 13.00 -4.92 -1.12
N HIS A 95 11.99 -4.47 -0.38
CA HIS A 95 11.46 -5.16 0.79
C HIS A 95 10.53 -6.31 0.38
N TRP A 96 11.09 -7.30 -0.32
CA TRP A 96 10.31 -8.35 -1.00
C TRP A 96 9.44 -9.19 -0.08
N ASN A 97 9.94 -9.54 1.10
CA ASN A 97 9.16 -10.32 2.08
C ASN A 97 7.95 -9.53 2.59
N GLU A 98 8.16 -8.26 2.93
CA GLU A 98 7.09 -7.38 3.40
C GLU A 98 6.08 -7.08 2.29
N ALA A 99 6.56 -6.85 1.07
CA ALA A 99 5.69 -6.68 -0.10
C ALA A 99 4.84 -7.92 -0.37
N ASN A 100 5.43 -9.13 -0.30
CA ASN A 100 4.68 -10.38 -0.45
C ASN A 100 3.65 -10.56 0.66
N ALA A 101 4.01 -10.25 1.90
CA ALA A 101 3.07 -10.32 3.03
C ALA A 101 1.92 -9.33 2.87
N LEU A 102 2.20 -8.11 2.41
CA LEU A 102 1.19 -7.08 2.22
C LEU A 102 0.26 -7.38 1.05
N THR A 103 0.79 -7.87 -0.10
CA THR A 103 -0.05 -8.23 -1.26
C THR A 103 -1.09 -9.31 -0.95
N LYS A 104 -0.81 -10.22 -0.01
CA LYS A 104 -1.77 -11.24 0.47
C LYS A 104 -2.92 -10.68 1.33
N ARG A 105 -2.75 -9.47 1.84
CA ARG A 105 -3.72 -8.78 2.71
C ARG A 105 -4.46 -7.65 2.00
N LEU A 106 -4.12 -7.36 0.75
CA LEU A 106 -4.80 -6.31 -0.01
C LEU A 106 -6.31 -6.55 -0.05
N PRO A 107 -7.12 -5.49 -0.05
CA PRO A 107 -8.55 -5.59 -0.32
C PRO A 107 -8.84 -6.38 -1.58
N GLU A 108 -9.95 -7.10 -1.59
CA GLU A 108 -10.27 -8.09 -2.63
C GLU A 108 -10.31 -7.49 -4.04
N ASP A 109 -10.83 -6.29 -4.18
CA ASP A 109 -10.90 -5.52 -5.42
C ASP A 109 -9.51 -5.20 -5.99
N LEU A 110 -8.52 -4.92 -5.12
CA LEU A 110 -7.13 -4.74 -5.52
C LEU A 110 -6.44 -6.08 -5.77
N ALA A 111 -6.58 -7.02 -4.84
CA ALA A 111 -5.89 -8.30 -4.89
C ALA A 111 -6.19 -9.11 -6.16
N LYS A 112 -7.40 -8.98 -6.71
CA LYS A 112 -7.84 -9.66 -7.93
C LYS A 112 -7.29 -9.06 -9.22
N THR A 113 -6.74 -7.86 -9.18
CA THR A 113 -6.20 -7.22 -10.40
C THR A 113 -4.94 -7.94 -10.89
N PRO A 114 -4.72 -8.05 -12.21
CA PRO A 114 -3.52 -8.66 -12.79
C PRO A 114 -2.23 -8.07 -12.22
N ARG A 115 -2.20 -6.75 -12.02
CA ARG A 115 -1.07 -6.04 -11.41
C ARG A 115 -0.67 -6.63 -10.08
N TRP A 116 -1.61 -6.70 -9.11
CA TRP A 116 -1.27 -7.11 -7.75
C TRP A 116 -1.07 -8.61 -7.61
N ARG A 117 -1.74 -9.41 -8.44
CA ARG A 117 -1.47 -10.86 -8.59
C ARG A 117 -0.04 -11.10 -9.10
N TYR A 118 0.39 -10.35 -10.11
CA TYR A 118 1.76 -10.42 -10.61
C TYR A 118 2.78 -10.04 -9.53
N TRP A 119 2.59 -8.90 -8.86
CA TRP A 119 3.52 -8.45 -7.84
C TRP A 119 3.54 -9.34 -6.59
N GLN A 120 2.45 -10.04 -6.27
CA GLN A 120 2.44 -11.08 -5.26
C GLN A 120 3.36 -12.25 -5.65
N ALA A 121 3.24 -12.76 -6.88
CA ALA A 121 4.11 -13.81 -7.39
C ALA A 121 5.57 -13.35 -7.48
N ARG A 122 5.82 -12.14 -8.01
CA ARG A 122 7.15 -11.61 -8.23
C ARG A 122 7.89 -11.33 -6.92
N SER A 123 7.23 -10.74 -5.93
CA SER A 123 7.85 -10.51 -4.61
C SER A 123 8.15 -11.83 -3.89
N LEU A 124 7.30 -12.85 -4.04
CA LEU A 124 7.60 -14.18 -3.55
C LEU A 124 8.82 -14.78 -4.25
N GLN A 125 8.91 -14.68 -5.57
CA GLN A 125 10.06 -15.18 -6.34
C GLN A 125 11.37 -14.49 -5.94
N LEU A 126 11.33 -13.16 -5.73
CA LEU A 126 12.52 -12.38 -5.36
C LEU A 126 12.98 -12.67 -3.93
N SER A 127 12.05 -13.02 -3.03
CA SER A 127 12.39 -13.41 -1.65
C SER A 127 12.69 -14.90 -1.50
N GLN A 128 12.07 -15.75 -2.31
CA GLN A 128 12.15 -17.22 -2.24
C GLN A 128 12.17 -17.81 -3.66
N PRO A 129 13.29 -17.76 -4.38
CA PRO A 129 13.37 -18.16 -5.80
C PRO A 129 12.97 -19.62 -6.09
N GLN A 130 13.11 -20.49 -5.11
CA GLN A 130 12.79 -21.92 -5.22
C GLN A 130 11.42 -22.29 -4.63
N ASN A 131 10.56 -21.31 -4.37
CA ASN A 131 9.25 -21.59 -3.75
C ASN A 131 8.37 -22.39 -4.72
N PRO A 132 7.87 -23.58 -4.31
CA PRO A 132 7.08 -24.46 -5.18
C PRO A 132 5.73 -23.88 -5.62
N LYS A 133 5.26 -22.81 -4.99
CA LYS A 133 4.00 -22.14 -5.35
C LYS A 133 4.13 -21.18 -6.55
N LEU A 134 5.33 -20.87 -7.00
CA LEU A 134 5.54 -19.88 -8.08
C LEU A 134 4.83 -20.26 -9.39
N PRO A 135 4.89 -21.51 -9.90
CA PRO A 135 4.16 -21.87 -11.10
C PRO A 135 2.65 -21.66 -10.97
N SER A 136 2.06 -22.07 -9.86
CA SER A 136 0.62 -21.92 -9.62
C SER A 136 0.15 -20.47 -9.51
N LEU A 137 1.04 -19.53 -9.17
CA LEU A 137 0.74 -18.11 -9.13
C LEU A 137 0.86 -17.45 -10.51
N TYR A 138 1.85 -17.86 -11.33
CA TYR A 138 2.08 -17.25 -12.63
C TYR A 138 1.22 -17.83 -13.74
N GLN A 139 0.95 -19.16 -13.76
CA GLN A 139 0.21 -19.82 -14.83
C GLN A 139 -1.17 -19.23 -15.13
N PRO A 140 -2.02 -18.93 -14.14
CA PRO A 140 -3.29 -18.29 -14.41
C PRO A 140 -3.16 -16.89 -15.01
N LEU A 141 -2.13 -16.13 -14.60
CA LEU A 141 -1.85 -14.80 -15.15
C LEU A 141 -1.35 -14.87 -16.59
N ALA A 142 -0.50 -15.86 -16.92
CA ALA A 142 0.08 -16.02 -18.24
C ALA A 142 -0.95 -16.22 -19.35
N SER A 143 -2.19 -16.60 -19.00
CA SER A 143 -3.32 -16.71 -19.93
C SER A 143 -4.08 -15.39 -20.15
N GLU A 144 -3.78 -14.34 -19.42
CA GLU A 144 -4.44 -13.04 -19.52
C GLU A 144 -3.78 -12.18 -20.62
N ARG A 145 -4.61 -11.39 -21.34
CA ARG A 145 -4.18 -10.54 -22.46
C ARG A 145 -3.88 -9.12 -22.01
N ASP A 146 -3.00 -8.99 -21.04
CA ASP A 146 -2.53 -7.69 -20.58
C ASP A 146 -1.02 -7.70 -20.32
N PHE A 147 -0.49 -6.55 -20.00
CA PHE A 147 0.93 -6.37 -19.73
C PHE A 147 1.46 -7.33 -18.64
N TYR A 148 0.70 -7.55 -17.57
CA TYR A 148 1.12 -8.42 -16.47
C TYR A 148 1.00 -9.91 -16.83
N GLY A 149 0.04 -10.26 -17.71
CA GLY A 149 -0.09 -11.59 -18.29
C GLY A 149 1.14 -11.93 -19.13
N PHE A 150 1.60 -11.03 -19.99
CA PHE A 150 2.81 -11.24 -20.78
C PHE A 150 4.06 -11.36 -19.89
N MET A 151 4.21 -10.51 -18.89
CA MET A 151 5.30 -10.64 -17.93
C MET A 151 5.25 -11.94 -17.13
N ALA A 152 4.05 -12.45 -16.81
CA ALA A 152 3.90 -13.74 -16.16
C ALA A 152 4.26 -14.91 -17.07
N ALA A 153 3.87 -14.85 -18.35
CA ALA A 153 4.24 -15.86 -19.35
C ALA A 153 5.76 -15.99 -19.48
N ASP A 154 6.50 -14.88 -19.48
CA ASP A 154 7.95 -14.89 -19.48
C ASP A 154 8.56 -15.63 -18.28
N GLN A 155 7.95 -15.48 -17.08
CA GLN A 155 8.46 -16.15 -15.87
C GLN A 155 8.29 -17.67 -15.90
N VAL A 156 7.30 -18.17 -16.64
CA VAL A 156 7.01 -19.62 -16.76
C VAL A 156 7.30 -20.18 -18.15
N GLN A 157 7.90 -19.38 -19.02
CA GLN A 157 8.29 -19.76 -20.39
C GLN A 157 7.11 -20.27 -21.23
N LEU A 158 5.95 -19.65 -21.07
CA LEU A 158 4.77 -19.95 -21.87
C LEU A 158 4.63 -18.95 -23.03
N PRO A 159 4.03 -19.35 -24.17
CA PRO A 159 3.76 -18.45 -25.27
C PRO A 159 2.69 -17.41 -24.86
N TYR A 160 2.84 -16.19 -25.40
CA TYR A 160 1.86 -15.13 -25.18
C TYR A 160 0.50 -15.47 -25.78
N GLN A 161 -0.55 -15.23 -25.01
CA GLN A 161 -1.93 -15.41 -25.49
C GLN A 161 -2.39 -14.15 -26.24
N LEU A 162 -2.07 -14.06 -27.51
CA LEU A 162 -2.43 -12.89 -28.33
C LEU A 162 -3.88 -12.95 -28.83
N ASN A 163 -4.52 -14.16 -28.80
CA ASN A 163 -5.89 -14.43 -29.24
C ASN A 163 -6.31 -13.56 -30.43
N ASN A 164 -5.60 -13.70 -31.54
CA ASN A 164 -6.04 -13.17 -32.82
C ASN A 164 -7.25 -14.02 -33.30
N GLN A 165 -8.44 -13.73 -32.80
CA GLN A 165 -9.64 -14.13 -33.50
C GLN A 165 -9.97 -13.03 -34.52
N PRO A 166 -10.12 -13.34 -35.80
CA PRO A 166 -10.55 -12.39 -36.83
C PRO A 166 -11.93 -11.82 -36.55
#